data_d883c1de12f740b6c21b38bd9d2c2810
#
_entry.id   d883c1de12f740b6c21b38bd9d2c2810
#
_cell.length_a   1.000
_cell.length_b   1.000
_cell.length_c   1.000
_cell.angle_alpha   90.00
_cell.angle_beta   90.00
_cell.angle_gamma   90.00
#
_symmetry.space_group_name_H-M   'P 1'
#
loop_
_entity.id
_entity.type
_entity.pdbx_description
1 polymer ?
#
loop_
_entity_poly.entity_id
_entity_poly.type
_entity_poly.pdbx_seq_one_letter_code
_entity_poly.pdbx_strand_id
1 'polypeptide(L)'
;MKTMKKHVTLTVLLLATALSANAQKARVAIIDQPVKGEYQTVKPGTYPISQSKGGDYIIGIGQETERVPKTGCHTEVWTAQDGHGYLTVATKAKNGVAVYQSMAANAPVVAKLPANREDEIPESYACLGKTGKWYKISVDGKTGYVKACGVTWHISEADCGGCIR
;
A
#
# COMPACT_ATOMS: atom_id res chain seq x y z
N MET A 1 56.24 -0.92 22.70
CA MET A 1 55.17 -0.19 21.97
C MET A 1 54.02 -1.14 21.68
N LYS A 2 52.90 -1.00 22.40
CA LYS A 2 51.66 -1.79 22.22
C LYS A 2 50.69 -1.02 21.35
N THR A 3 50.44 -1.51 20.16
CA THR A 3 49.47 -0.91 19.21
C THR A 3 48.08 -1.31 19.62
N MET A 4 47.30 -0.37 20.14
CA MET A 4 45.88 -0.55 20.43
C MET A 4 45.09 -0.50 19.10
N LYS A 5 44.55 -1.63 18.65
CA LYS A 5 43.53 -1.67 17.60
C LYS A 5 42.21 -1.14 18.15
N LYS A 6 41.76 0.02 17.65
CA LYS A 6 40.43 0.56 17.90
C LYS A 6 39.44 -0.23 17.05
N HIS A 7 38.61 -1.04 17.68
CA HIS A 7 37.43 -1.61 17.05
C HIS A 7 36.35 -0.52 16.96
N VAL A 8 36.10 -0.04 15.76
CA VAL A 8 34.94 0.80 15.46
C VAL A 8 33.75 -0.15 15.30
N THR A 9 32.94 -0.24 16.32
CA THR A 9 31.66 -0.97 16.26
C THR A 9 30.66 -0.09 15.52
N LEU A 10 30.41 -0.42 14.25
CA LEU A 10 29.37 0.20 13.43
C LEU A 10 28.02 -0.30 13.95
N THR A 11 27.40 0.46 14.82
CA THR A 11 26.02 0.20 15.25
C THR A 11 25.08 0.61 14.10
N VAL A 12 24.67 -0.36 13.31
CA VAL A 12 23.58 -0.18 12.34
C VAL A 12 22.31 -0.02 13.15
N LEU A 13 21.86 1.21 13.30
CA LEU A 13 20.57 1.55 13.89
C LEU A 13 19.50 1.19 12.83
N LEU A 14 18.99 -0.05 12.89
CA LEU A 14 17.76 -0.42 12.18
C LEU A 14 16.63 0.41 12.82
N LEU A 15 16.29 1.53 12.18
CA LEU A 15 14.99 2.17 12.39
C LEU A 15 13.92 1.23 11.81
N ALA A 16 13.50 0.25 12.59
CA ALA A 16 12.23 -0.41 12.40
C ALA A 16 11.17 0.67 12.68
N THR A 17 10.72 1.37 11.64
CA THR A 17 9.48 2.14 11.70
C THR A 17 8.37 1.14 11.97
N ALA A 18 8.01 1.01 13.24
CA ALA A 18 6.76 0.38 13.63
C ALA A 18 5.66 1.20 12.95
N LEU A 19 5.21 0.76 11.78
CA LEU A 19 3.98 1.22 11.17
C LEU A 19 2.87 0.82 12.13
N SER A 20 2.55 1.76 13.04
CA SER A 20 1.45 1.62 13.96
C SER A 20 0.19 1.33 13.16
N ALA A 21 -0.62 0.40 13.64
CA ALA A 21 -1.88 -0.06 13.04
C ALA A 21 -2.93 1.04 12.79
N ASN A 22 -2.59 2.31 13.02
CA ASN A 22 -3.45 3.48 12.91
C ASN A 22 -3.25 4.34 11.65
N ALA A 23 -2.25 4.07 10.81
CA ALA A 23 -1.95 4.95 9.68
C ALA A 23 -2.29 4.31 8.32
N GLN A 24 -3.55 3.91 8.15
CA GLN A 24 -4.07 3.52 6.82
C GLN A 24 -4.60 4.76 6.11
N LYS A 25 -3.75 5.77 6.06
CA LYS A 25 -3.93 7.00 5.30
C LYS A 25 -2.63 7.36 4.62
N ALA A 26 -2.74 7.90 3.43
CA ALA A 26 -1.59 8.37 2.68
C ALA A 26 -1.94 9.61 1.89
N ARG A 27 -0.95 10.46 1.69
CA ARG A 27 -1.06 11.61 0.82
C ARG A 27 -0.76 11.19 -0.60
N VAL A 28 -1.64 11.54 -1.52
CA VAL A 28 -1.49 11.23 -2.94
C VAL A 28 -1.42 12.51 -3.78
N ALA A 29 -0.69 12.44 -4.88
CA ALA A 29 -0.73 13.41 -5.96
C ALA A 29 -1.68 12.90 -7.04
N ILE A 30 -2.64 13.73 -7.43
CA ILE A 30 -3.55 13.47 -8.54
C ILE A 30 -3.08 14.31 -9.72
N ILE A 31 -2.79 13.63 -10.81
CA ILE A 31 -2.31 14.21 -12.06
C ILE A 31 -3.43 14.05 -13.09
N ASP A 32 -4.02 15.16 -13.52
CA ASP A 32 -5.15 15.16 -14.47
C ASP A 32 -4.70 15.19 -15.92
N GLN A 33 -3.52 15.78 -16.17
CA GLN A 33 -2.90 15.87 -17.49
C GLN A 33 -1.45 15.40 -17.41
N PRO A 34 -0.85 14.87 -18.49
CA PRO A 34 0.53 14.45 -18.47
C PRO A 34 1.47 15.54 -17.96
N VAL A 35 2.29 15.24 -16.96
CA VAL A 35 3.23 16.16 -16.33
C VAL A 35 4.65 15.71 -16.61
N LYS A 36 5.49 16.65 -17.04
CA LYS A 36 6.93 16.39 -17.21
C LYS A 36 7.59 16.26 -15.84
N GLY A 37 8.06 15.07 -15.52
CA GLY A 37 8.90 14.79 -14.37
C GLY A 37 10.38 15.01 -14.66
N GLU A 38 11.23 14.63 -13.71
CA GLU A 38 12.70 14.73 -13.85
C GLU A 38 13.25 13.75 -14.90
N TYR A 39 12.76 12.53 -14.91
CA TYR A 39 13.25 11.45 -15.79
C TYR A 39 12.26 11.06 -16.89
N GLN A 40 10.97 11.19 -16.65
CA GLN A 40 9.94 10.79 -17.61
C GLN A 40 8.72 11.71 -17.57
N THR A 41 7.84 11.57 -18.56
CA THR A 41 6.51 12.19 -18.53
C THR A 41 5.56 11.28 -17.76
N VAL A 42 5.02 11.77 -16.64
CA VAL A 42 4.06 11.06 -15.81
C VAL A 42 2.68 11.20 -16.42
N LYS A 43 2.01 10.07 -16.61
CA LYS A 43 0.64 10.01 -17.16
C LYS A 43 -0.39 10.47 -16.12
N PRO A 44 -1.61 10.83 -16.56
CA PRO A 44 -2.73 11.05 -15.64
C PRO A 44 -2.95 9.83 -14.73
N GLY A 45 -3.19 10.12 -13.45
CA GLY A 45 -3.39 9.06 -12.45
C GLY A 45 -3.18 9.56 -11.04
N THR A 46 -3.27 8.63 -10.09
CA THR A 46 -3.06 8.88 -8.66
C THR A 46 -1.80 8.19 -8.19
N TYR A 47 -0.93 8.94 -7.54
CA TYR A 47 0.41 8.50 -7.16
C TYR A 47 0.69 8.78 -5.69
N PRO A 48 1.24 7.83 -4.92
CA PRO A 48 1.62 8.08 -3.53
C PRO A 48 2.75 9.11 -3.47
N ILE A 49 2.62 10.08 -2.54
CA ILE A 49 3.68 11.06 -2.27
C ILE A 49 4.57 10.51 -1.16
N SER A 50 5.83 10.25 -1.48
CA SER A 50 6.84 9.85 -0.51
C SER A 50 7.48 11.05 0.19
N GLN A 51 7.71 12.14 -0.55
CA GLN A 51 8.34 13.35 -0.03
C GLN A 51 7.80 14.62 -0.71
N SER A 52 7.99 15.75 -0.02
CA SER A 52 7.77 17.09 -0.57
C SER A 52 9.08 17.89 -0.44
N LYS A 53 9.65 18.33 -1.55
CA LYS A 53 10.94 19.02 -1.57
C LYS A 53 10.86 20.26 -2.45
N GLY A 54 10.94 21.44 -1.83
CA GLY A 54 10.84 22.70 -2.57
C GLY A 54 9.53 22.82 -3.34
N GLY A 55 9.61 23.09 -4.64
CA GLY A 55 8.47 23.20 -5.57
C GLY A 55 7.94 21.87 -6.09
N ASP A 56 8.47 20.71 -5.64
CA ASP A 56 8.19 19.40 -6.19
C ASP A 56 7.62 18.43 -5.16
N TYR A 57 6.95 17.39 -5.68
CA TYR A 57 6.68 16.15 -4.97
C TYR A 57 7.57 15.03 -5.52
N ILE A 58 7.97 14.12 -4.65
CA ILE A 58 8.54 12.82 -5.04
C ILE A 58 7.43 11.81 -4.90
N ILE A 59 7.00 11.27 -6.04
CA ILE A 59 5.90 10.31 -6.14
C ILE A 59 6.41 8.91 -6.45
N GLY A 60 5.67 7.87 -6.04
CA GLY A 60 5.95 6.49 -6.40
C GLY A 60 5.30 6.13 -7.74
N ILE A 61 6.07 5.46 -8.63
CA ILE A 61 5.59 4.89 -9.89
C ILE A 61 6.06 3.43 -9.94
N GLY A 62 5.23 2.51 -9.50
CA GLY A 62 5.65 1.12 -9.31
C GLY A 62 6.75 1.03 -8.25
N GLN A 63 7.90 0.46 -8.62
CA GLN A 63 9.06 0.34 -7.73
C GLN A 63 10.01 1.54 -7.79
N GLU A 64 9.73 2.51 -8.64
CA GLU A 64 10.57 3.69 -8.85
C GLU A 64 9.94 4.93 -8.21
N THR A 65 10.72 6.00 -8.14
CA THR A 65 10.24 7.31 -7.74
C THR A 65 10.51 8.33 -8.83
N GLU A 66 9.60 9.30 -8.96
CA GLU A 66 9.71 10.37 -9.92
C GLU A 66 9.50 11.72 -9.22
N ARG A 67 10.22 12.73 -9.62
CA ARG A 67 10.03 14.10 -9.17
C ARG A 67 9.10 14.84 -10.12
N VAL A 68 8.02 15.40 -9.59
CA VAL A 68 7.02 16.15 -10.36
C VAL A 68 6.78 17.53 -9.75
N PRO A 69 6.60 18.58 -10.55
CA PRO A 69 6.30 19.92 -10.04
C PRO A 69 4.91 19.94 -9.37
N LYS A 70 4.81 20.61 -8.23
CA LYS A 70 3.53 20.76 -7.48
C LYS A 70 2.44 21.45 -8.30
N THR A 71 2.83 22.30 -9.23
CA THR A 71 1.91 23.01 -10.13
C THR A 71 1.20 22.09 -11.14
N GLY A 72 1.75 20.88 -11.36
CA GLY A 72 1.19 19.90 -12.29
C GLY A 72 0.23 18.89 -11.64
N CYS A 73 -0.04 19.02 -10.34
CA CYS A 73 -0.91 18.09 -9.63
C CYS A 73 -1.62 18.77 -8.45
N HIS A 74 -2.72 18.17 -8.01
CA HIS A 74 -3.33 18.49 -6.73
C HIS A 74 -3.17 17.32 -5.76
N THR A 75 -3.43 17.52 -4.46
CA THR A 75 -3.19 16.48 -3.45
C THR A 75 -4.41 16.18 -2.63
N GLU A 76 -4.60 14.90 -2.33
CA GLU A 76 -5.62 14.40 -1.42
C GLU A 76 -5.00 13.54 -0.32
N VAL A 77 -5.77 13.29 0.72
CA VAL A 77 -5.45 12.28 1.74
C VAL A 77 -6.42 11.12 1.55
N TRP A 78 -5.88 10.00 1.14
CA TRP A 78 -6.65 8.77 0.98
C TRP A 78 -6.58 7.93 2.25
N THR A 79 -7.72 7.35 2.61
CA THR A 79 -7.84 6.46 3.76
C THR A 79 -8.55 5.16 3.36
N ALA A 80 -8.22 4.10 4.08
CA ALA A 80 -8.92 2.83 3.92
C ALA A 80 -10.39 2.93 4.40
N GLN A 81 -10.68 3.81 5.37
CA GLN A 81 -12.02 4.06 5.88
C GLN A 81 -12.94 4.61 4.78
N ASP A 82 -12.43 5.48 3.94
CA ASP A 82 -13.17 6.12 2.84
C ASP A 82 -13.24 5.24 1.58
N GLY A 83 -12.72 4.02 1.64
CA GLY A 83 -12.77 3.09 0.53
C GLY A 83 -11.71 3.33 -0.55
N HIS A 84 -10.61 3.95 -0.18
CA HIS A 84 -9.48 4.13 -1.10
C HIS A 84 -8.45 3.00 -0.97
N GLY A 85 -7.76 2.74 -2.07
CA GLY A 85 -6.65 1.79 -2.13
C GLY A 85 -7.08 0.36 -2.37
N TYR A 86 -6.12 -0.54 -2.17
CA TYR A 86 -6.23 -1.96 -2.49
C TYR A 86 -5.73 -2.81 -1.32
N LEU A 87 -6.15 -4.06 -1.30
CA LEU A 87 -5.74 -5.05 -0.31
C LEU A 87 -5.09 -6.23 -1.01
N THR A 88 -3.99 -6.71 -0.44
CA THR A 88 -3.44 -8.03 -0.74
C THR A 88 -3.55 -8.94 0.47
N VAL A 89 -3.52 -10.25 0.27
CA VAL A 89 -3.43 -11.21 1.38
C VAL A 89 -2.09 -11.02 2.09
N ALA A 90 -2.09 -10.91 3.42
CA ALA A 90 -0.86 -10.75 4.18
C ALA A 90 0.03 -11.99 4.07
N THR A 91 1.35 -11.81 3.93
CA THR A 91 2.34 -12.90 3.76
C THR A 91 2.25 -13.96 4.86
N LYS A 92 1.84 -13.57 6.08
CA LYS A 92 1.63 -14.48 7.20
C LYS A 92 0.38 -15.36 7.08
N ALA A 93 -0.57 -15.02 6.19
CA ALA A 93 -1.81 -15.76 5.99
C ALA A 93 -1.61 -16.93 5.01
N LYS A 94 -0.78 -17.90 5.40
CA LYS A 94 -0.33 -19.04 4.57
C LYS A 94 -1.47 -19.89 3.97
N ASN A 95 -2.65 -19.85 4.54
CA ASN A 95 -3.84 -20.58 4.07
C ASN A 95 -4.85 -19.70 3.35
N GLY A 96 -4.47 -18.46 3.01
CA GLY A 96 -5.40 -17.46 2.48
C GLY A 96 -6.30 -16.86 3.55
N VAL A 97 -7.30 -16.09 3.12
CA VAL A 97 -8.20 -15.33 4.00
C VAL A 97 -9.65 -15.56 3.65
N ALA A 98 -10.48 -15.88 4.64
CA ALA A 98 -11.92 -16.02 4.45
C ALA A 98 -12.57 -14.63 4.26
N VAL A 99 -13.48 -14.55 3.29
CA VAL A 99 -14.37 -13.42 3.05
C VAL A 99 -15.74 -13.74 3.63
N TYR A 100 -16.22 -12.92 4.52
CA TYR A 100 -17.47 -13.12 5.25
C TYR A 100 -18.60 -12.27 4.65
N GLN A 101 -19.81 -12.73 4.78
CA GLN A 101 -21.01 -12.00 4.33
C GLN A 101 -21.25 -10.72 5.13
N SER A 102 -20.83 -10.68 6.39
CA SER A 102 -20.95 -9.51 7.27
C SER A 102 -19.76 -9.40 8.22
N MET A 103 -19.66 -8.31 8.97
CA MET A 103 -18.59 -8.03 9.94
C MET A 103 -18.75 -8.85 11.24
N ALA A 104 -19.00 -10.13 11.13
CA ALA A 104 -19.12 -11.03 12.27
C ALA A 104 -18.28 -12.31 12.03
N ALA A 105 -17.60 -12.79 13.07
CA ALA A 105 -16.71 -13.95 12.95
C ALA A 105 -17.45 -15.26 12.66
N ASN A 106 -18.75 -15.33 12.98
CA ASN A 106 -19.66 -16.45 12.73
C ASN A 106 -20.52 -16.25 11.48
N ALA A 107 -20.31 -15.17 10.71
CA ALA A 107 -21.02 -14.95 9.46
C ALA A 107 -20.64 -16.02 8.42
N PRO A 108 -21.54 -16.34 7.48
CA PRO A 108 -21.23 -17.24 6.38
C PRO A 108 -20.01 -16.74 5.59
N VAL A 109 -19.13 -17.69 5.22
CA VAL A 109 -18.02 -17.43 4.31
C VAL A 109 -18.55 -17.44 2.88
N VAL A 110 -18.36 -16.36 2.14
CA VAL A 110 -18.86 -16.17 0.77
C VAL A 110 -17.79 -16.34 -0.29
N ALA A 111 -16.51 -16.19 0.10
CA ALA A 111 -15.36 -16.43 -0.76
C ALA A 111 -14.12 -16.70 0.09
N LYS A 112 -13.04 -17.12 -0.55
CA LYS A 112 -11.72 -17.26 0.06
C LYS A 112 -10.67 -16.65 -0.85
N LEU A 113 -9.90 -15.70 -0.32
CA LEU A 113 -8.76 -15.13 -1.01
C LEU A 113 -7.58 -16.11 -0.89
N PRO A 114 -6.89 -16.42 -2.01
CA PRO A 114 -5.75 -17.32 -1.99
C PRO A 114 -4.58 -16.72 -1.18
N ALA A 115 -3.73 -17.57 -0.64
CA ALA A 115 -2.48 -17.15 -0.04
C ALA A 115 -1.54 -16.61 -1.11
N ASN A 116 -0.76 -15.58 -0.79
CA ASN A 116 0.32 -15.14 -1.66
C ASN A 116 1.40 -16.23 -1.74
N ARG A 117 1.84 -16.52 -2.95
CA ARG A 117 2.99 -17.39 -3.22
C ARG A 117 4.22 -16.52 -3.49
N GLU A 118 5.41 -17.03 -3.15
CA GLU A 118 6.66 -16.26 -3.25
C GLU A 118 7.05 -15.95 -4.69
N ASP A 119 6.63 -16.78 -5.64
CA ASP A 119 6.91 -16.72 -7.08
C ASP A 119 5.78 -16.12 -7.92
N GLU A 120 4.67 -15.72 -7.30
CA GLU A 120 3.52 -15.16 -7.98
C GLU A 120 3.30 -13.70 -7.58
N ILE A 121 2.77 -12.91 -8.51
CA ILE A 121 2.31 -11.56 -8.24
C ILE A 121 1.04 -11.65 -7.37
N PRO A 122 0.99 -11.00 -6.20
CA PRO A 122 -0.17 -11.06 -5.32
C PRO A 122 -1.42 -10.51 -6.01
N GLU A 123 -2.54 -11.21 -5.85
CA GLU A 123 -3.84 -10.66 -6.24
C GLU A 123 -4.19 -9.45 -5.38
N SER A 124 -4.71 -8.40 -6.01
CA SER A 124 -5.19 -7.19 -5.35
C SER A 124 -6.71 -7.10 -5.40
N TYR A 125 -7.28 -6.58 -4.32
CA TYR A 125 -8.72 -6.43 -4.15
C TYR A 125 -9.04 -4.99 -3.77
N ALA A 126 -9.96 -4.35 -4.48
CA ALA A 126 -10.35 -2.98 -4.19
C ALA A 126 -10.89 -2.85 -2.75
N CYS A 127 -10.32 -1.91 -2.00
CA CYS A 127 -10.82 -1.53 -0.69
C CYS A 127 -12.07 -0.66 -0.86
N LEU A 128 -13.21 -1.12 -0.35
CA LEU A 128 -14.48 -0.38 -0.37
C LEU A 128 -14.79 0.30 0.96
N GLY A 129 -13.89 0.19 1.93
CA GLY A 129 -14.01 0.80 3.25
C GLY A 129 -13.39 -0.03 4.35
N LYS A 130 -13.22 0.59 5.53
CA LYS A 130 -12.76 -0.07 6.75
C LYS A 130 -13.57 0.36 7.95
N THR A 131 -13.99 -0.62 8.74
CA THR A 131 -14.69 -0.41 10.01
C THR A 131 -14.07 -1.29 11.08
N GLY A 132 -13.45 -0.68 12.09
CA GLY A 132 -12.76 -1.40 13.15
C GLY A 132 -11.72 -2.39 12.62
N LYS A 133 -11.93 -3.68 12.87
CA LYS A 133 -11.04 -4.77 12.45
C LYS A 133 -11.43 -5.41 11.11
N TRP A 134 -12.30 -4.78 10.33
CA TRP A 134 -12.84 -5.33 9.11
C TRP A 134 -12.63 -4.39 7.93
N TYR A 135 -12.21 -4.94 6.80
CA TYR A 135 -12.27 -4.30 5.50
C TYR A 135 -13.48 -4.79 4.72
N LYS A 136 -14.14 -3.88 4.04
CA LYS A 136 -15.12 -4.17 3.01
C LYS A 136 -14.41 -4.24 1.67
N ILE A 137 -14.64 -5.30 0.90
CA ILE A 137 -13.98 -5.55 -0.39
C ILE A 137 -14.98 -6.00 -1.45
N SER A 138 -14.57 -5.93 -2.71
CA SER A 138 -15.26 -6.59 -3.83
C SER A 138 -14.46 -7.81 -4.28
N VAL A 139 -15.13 -8.96 -4.42
CA VAL A 139 -14.55 -10.19 -4.97
C VAL A 139 -15.56 -10.77 -5.95
N ASP A 140 -15.18 -10.96 -7.20
CA ASP A 140 -16.04 -11.49 -8.26
C ASP A 140 -17.40 -10.78 -8.38
N GLY A 141 -17.37 -9.43 -8.25
CA GLY A 141 -18.56 -8.60 -8.27
C GLY A 141 -19.46 -8.67 -7.04
N LYS A 142 -19.06 -9.41 -6.00
CA LYS A 142 -19.77 -9.52 -4.73
C LYS A 142 -19.04 -8.74 -3.64
N THR A 143 -19.80 -8.07 -2.79
CA THR A 143 -19.26 -7.41 -1.61
C THR A 143 -19.12 -8.41 -0.46
N GLY A 144 -17.97 -8.33 0.24
CA GLY A 144 -17.73 -9.13 1.44
C GLY A 144 -16.82 -8.41 2.42
N TYR A 145 -16.51 -9.06 3.53
CA TYR A 145 -15.72 -8.51 4.62
C TYR A 145 -14.57 -9.43 5.00
N VAL A 146 -13.37 -8.86 5.14
CA VAL A 146 -12.17 -9.59 5.58
C VAL A 146 -11.62 -9.00 6.86
N LYS A 147 -11.02 -9.85 7.70
CA LYS A 147 -10.35 -9.39 8.92
C LYS A 147 -9.04 -8.65 8.56
N ALA A 148 -8.81 -7.49 9.15
CA ALA A 148 -7.64 -6.67 8.90
C ALA A 148 -6.30 -7.38 9.19
N CYS A 149 -6.27 -8.35 10.11
CA CYS A 149 -5.07 -9.12 10.41
C CYS A 149 -4.64 -10.07 9.28
N GLY A 150 -5.52 -10.37 8.31
CA GLY A 150 -5.26 -11.26 7.19
C GLY A 150 -4.81 -10.57 5.90
N VAL A 151 -4.87 -9.24 5.85
CA VAL A 151 -4.61 -8.45 4.64
C VAL A 151 -3.69 -7.27 4.91
N THR A 152 -3.05 -6.78 3.86
CA THR A 152 -2.23 -5.56 3.85
C THR A 152 -2.90 -4.54 2.94
N TRP A 153 -3.01 -3.30 3.39
CA TRP A 153 -3.56 -2.19 2.61
C TRP A 153 -2.45 -1.45 1.85
N HIS A 154 -2.73 -1.12 0.59
CA HIS A 154 -1.86 -0.38 -0.32
C HIS A 154 -2.61 0.80 -0.92
N ILE A 155 -1.89 1.86 -1.29
CA ILE A 155 -2.49 3.07 -1.86
C ILE A 155 -2.89 2.83 -3.32
N SER A 156 -2.06 2.12 -4.08
CA SER A 156 -2.26 1.83 -5.50
C SER A 156 -2.01 0.36 -5.78
N GLU A 157 -2.50 -0.15 -6.92
CA GLU A 157 -2.19 -1.51 -7.37
C GLU A 157 -0.67 -1.69 -7.58
N ALA A 158 0.03 -0.65 -8.00
CA ALA A 158 1.47 -0.68 -8.22
C ALA A 158 2.28 -0.87 -6.92
N ASP A 159 1.76 -0.41 -5.77
CA ASP A 159 2.41 -0.54 -4.46
C ASP A 159 2.42 -1.98 -3.92
N CYS A 160 1.61 -2.87 -4.48
CA CYS A 160 1.58 -4.28 -4.09
C CYS A 160 2.60 -5.15 -4.82
N GLY A 161 3.60 -4.55 -5.48
CA GLY A 161 4.69 -5.29 -6.13
C GLY A 161 4.38 -5.75 -7.55
N GLY A 162 3.51 -5.02 -8.26
CA GLY A 162 3.18 -5.29 -9.66
C GLY A 162 1.98 -6.21 -9.83
N CYS A 163 0.93 -6.01 -9.06
CA CYS A 163 -0.34 -6.70 -9.26
C CYS A 163 -0.84 -6.44 -10.69
N ILE A 164 -0.86 -7.46 -11.51
CA ILE A 164 -1.49 -7.44 -12.84
C ILE A 164 -2.82 -8.18 -12.70
N ARG A 165 -3.85 -7.61 -13.30
CA ARG A 165 -5.12 -8.31 -13.49
C ARG A 165 -4.99 -9.34 -14.59
#